data_63e4efcced42a73317723ab4eab9e316
#
_entry.id   63e4efcced42a73317723ab4eab9e316
#
_cell.length_a   1.000
_cell.length_b   1.000
_cell.length_c   1.000
_cell.angle_alpha   90.00
_cell.angle_beta   90.00
_cell.angle_gamma   90.00
#
_symmetry.space_group_name_H-M   'P 1'
#
loop_
_entity.id
_entity.type
_entity.pdbx_description
1 polymer ?
#
loop_
_entity_poly.entity_id
_entity_poly.type
_entity_poly.pdbx_seq_one_letter_code
_entity_poly.pdbx_strand_id
1 'polypeptide(L)' 'MAIGFVLISAAPAREHEVYNKLSKVPQIVELHPLFGEYDLIAKIEAEDFERLGNLVVNKIRSIEGVIDTKTLTGTRF' A
#
# COMPACT_ATOMS: atom_id res chain seq x y z
N MET A 1 3.44 16.79 -6.09
CA MET A 1 3.54 15.36 -5.88
C MET A 1 3.06 15.00 -4.47
N ALA A 2 2.21 13.99 -4.36
CA ALA A 2 1.71 13.52 -3.08
C ALA A 2 2.41 12.21 -2.72
N ILE A 3 2.77 12.06 -1.45
CA ILE A 3 3.43 10.87 -0.93
C ILE A 3 2.57 10.31 0.19
N GLY A 4 2.37 9.00 0.17
CA GLY A 4 1.65 8.31 1.22
C GLY A 4 2.36 7.04 1.63
N PHE A 5 2.02 6.57 2.82
CA PHE A 5 2.47 5.29 3.34
C PHE A 5 1.24 4.44 3.65
N VAL A 6 1.22 3.23 3.15
CA VAL A 6 0.08 2.34 3.36
C VAL A 6 0.55 1.13 4.15
N LEU A 7 -0.06 0.95 5.31
CA LEU A 7 0.13 -0.26 6.11
C LEU A 7 -0.91 -1.27 5.63
N ILE A 8 -0.47 -2.49 5.36
CA ILE A 8 -1.31 -3.49 4.69
C ILE A 8 -1.30 -4.78 5.51
N SER A 9 -2.51 -5.29 5.75
CA SER A 9 -2.68 -6.61 6.35
C SER A 9 -3.11 -7.58 5.26
N ALA A 10 -2.43 -8.72 5.18
CA ALA A 10 -2.74 -9.77 4.22
C ALA A 10 -3.41 -10.94 4.93
N ALA A 11 -4.23 -11.67 4.18
CA ALA A 11 -4.83 -12.90 4.70
C ALA A 11 -3.74 -13.89 5.07
N PRO A 12 -3.93 -14.69 6.13
CA PRO A 12 -2.91 -15.67 6.55
C PRO A 12 -2.50 -16.57 5.40
N ALA A 13 -1.19 -16.80 5.29
CA ALA A 13 -0.55 -17.62 4.26
C ALA A 13 -0.63 -17.01 2.84
N ARG A 14 -1.13 -15.79 2.69
CA ARG A 14 -1.20 -15.12 1.39
C ARG A 14 -0.26 -13.92 1.29
N GLU A 15 0.61 -13.74 2.25
CA GLU A 15 1.51 -12.59 2.32
C GLU A 15 2.41 -12.49 1.07
N HIS A 16 2.97 -13.62 0.62
CA HIS A 16 3.82 -13.63 -0.56
C HIS A 16 3.06 -13.26 -1.83
N GLU A 17 1.83 -13.76 -1.96
CA GLU A 17 0.99 -13.46 -3.11
C GLU A 17 0.66 -11.97 -3.17
N VAL A 18 0.29 -11.40 -2.03
CA VAL A 18 -0.01 -9.96 -1.93
C VAL A 18 1.24 -9.14 -2.24
N TYR A 19 2.39 -9.52 -1.66
CA TYR A 19 3.65 -8.84 -1.93
C TYR A 19 3.96 -8.83 -3.43
N ASN A 20 3.84 -9.98 -4.08
CA ASN A 20 4.14 -10.08 -5.50
C ASN A 20 3.23 -9.21 -6.35
N LYS A 21 1.96 -9.15 -6.01
CA LYS A 21 1.01 -8.31 -6.75
C LYS A 21 1.28 -6.83 -6.53
N LEU A 22 1.59 -6.44 -5.31
CA LEU A 22 1.91 -5.04 -5.00
C LEU A 22 3.19 -4.59 -5.68
N SER A 23 4.18 -5.47 -5.80
CA SER A 23 5.45 -5.13 -6.42
C SER A 23 5.32 -4.75 -7.89
N LYS A 24 4.19 -5.06 -8.51
CA LYS A 24 3.92 -4.72 -9.91
C LYS A 24 3.20 -3.39 -10.09
N VAL A 25 2.85 -2.72 -9.01
CA VAL A 25 2.18 -1.42 -9.06
C VAL A 25 3.24 -0.32 -9.20
N PRO A 26 3.27 0.40 -10.33
CA PRO A 26 4.37 1.36 -10.59
C PRO A 26 4.46 2.50 -9.58
N GLN A 27 3.33 2.92 -9.00
CA GLN A 27 3.30 4.01 -8.04
C GLN A 27 3.82 3.63 -6.66
N ILE A 28 4.02 2.34 -6.42
CA ILE A 28 4.65 1.88 -5.18
C ILE A 28 6.15 1.96 -5.39
N VAL A 29 6.79 2.90 -4.70
CA VAL A 29 8.22 3.15 -4.86
C VAL A 29 9.07 2.42 -3.83
N GLU A 30 8.48 2.01 -2.72
CA GLU A 30 9.11 1.16 -1.71
C GLU A 30 8.07 0.22 -1.17
N LEU A 31 8.47 -1.01 -0.92
CA LEU A 31 7.59 -2.04 -0.38
C LEU A 31 8.42 -2.91 0.56
N HIS A 32 8.03 -2.96 1.82
CA HIS A 32 8.76 -3.68 2.85
C HIS A 32 7.85 -4.64 3.60
N PRO A 33 8.25 -5.89 3.75
CA PRO A 33 7.54 -6.80 4.66
C PRO A 33 7.80 -6.38 6.10
N LEU A 34 6.79 -6.55 6.93
CA LEU A 34 6.85 -6.20 8.34
C LEU A 34 6.51 -7.40 9.20
N PHE A 35 6.94 -7.33 10.43
CA PHE A 35 6.57 -8.29 11.46
C PHE A 35 5.82 -7.53 12.55
N GLY A 36 4.59 -7.92 12.82
CA GLY A 36 3.79 -7.28 13.85
C GLY A 36 2.35 -7.10 13.42
N GLU A 37 1.76 -5.95 13.76
CA GLU A 37 0.35 -5.69 13.54
C GLU A 37 -0.03 -5.68 12.06
N TYR A 38 0.88 -5.20 11.20
CA TYR A 38 0.68 -5.17 9.76
C TYR A 38 1.74 -6.01 9.08
N ASP A 39 1.39 -6.55 7.92
CA ASP A 39 2.28 -7.45 7.18
C ASP A 39 3.20 -6.73 6.21
N LEU A 40 2.78 -5.59 5.69
CA LEU A 40 3.55 -4.84 4.68
C LEU A 40 3.38 -3.35 4.89
N ILE A 41 4.41 -2.60 4.50
CA ILE A 41 4.30 -1.16 4.36
C ILE A 41 4.74 -0.77 2.95
N ALA A 42 3.96 0.07 2.30
CA ALA A 42 4.26 0.58 0.96
C ALA A 42 4.38 2.09 1.00
N LYS A 43 5.42 2.61 0.36
CA LYS A 43 5.51 4.05 0.09
C LYS A 43 4.98 4.27 -1.31
N ILE A 44 3.99 5.15 -1.45
CA ILE A 44 3.34 5.41 -2.73
C ILE A 44 3.49 6.88 -3.10
N GLU A 45 3.53 7.13 -4.41
CA GLU A 45 3.63 8.48 -4.96
C GLU A 45 2.60 8.68 -6.05
N ALA A 46 1.96 9.83 -6.05
CA ALA A 46 1.00 10.22 -7.07
C ALA A 46 1.11 11.72 -7.32
N GLU A 47 0.48 12.22 -8.38
CA GLU A 47 0.55 13.64 -8.71
C GLU A 47 -0.09 14.51 -7.63
N ASP A 48 -1.18 14.03 -7.04
CA ASP A 48 -1.91 14.75 -6.01
C ASP A 48 -2.57 13.76 -5.05
N PHE A 49 -3.17 14.29 -3.98
CA PHE A 49 -3.79 13.45 -2.97
C PHE A 49 -5.04 12.73 -3.46
N GLU A 50 -5.76 13.31 -4.42
CA GLU A 50 -6.92 12.64 -5.00
C GLU A 50 -6.51 11.38 -5.74
N ARG A 51 -5.48 11.47 -6.58
CA ARG A 51 -4.95 10.32 -7.30
C ARG A 51 -4.34 9.30 -6.36
N LEU A 52 -3.71 9.77 -5.30
CA LEU A 52 -3.14 8.88 -4.29
C LEU A 52 -4.24 8.06 -3.62
N GLY A 53 -5.36 8.70 -3.25
CA GLY A 53 -6.50 8.00 -2.68
C GLY A 53 -7.12 7.00 -3.65
N ASN A 54 -7.24 7.37 -4.92
CA ASN A 54 -7.75 6.47 -5.95
C ASN A 54 -6.83 5.26 -6.14
N LEU A 55 -5.53 5.48 -6.06
CA LEU A 55 -4.54 4.40 -6.13
C LEU A 55 -4.76 3.39 -5.02
N VAL A 56 -4.93 3.86 -3.79
CA VAL A 56 -5.15 2.97 -2.64
C VAL A 56 -6.41 2.15 -2.84
N VAL A 57 -7.52 2.80 -3.20
CA VAL A 57 -8.81 2.12 -3.34
C VAL A 57 -8.79 1.16 -4.53
N ASN A 58 -8.26 1.58 -5.68
CA ASN A 58 -8.40 0.84 -6.92
C ASN A 58 -7.28 -0.16 -7.18
N LYS A 59 -6.09 0.09 -6.65
CA LYS A 59 -4.91 -0.74 -6.94
C LYS A 59 -4.44 -1.56 -5.76
N ILE A 60 -4.62 -1.06 -4.54
CA ILE A 60 -4.11 -1.76 -3.35
C ILE A 60 -5.22 -2.54 -2.68
N ARG A 61 -6.32 -1.87 -2.33
CA ARG A 61 -7.41 -2.53 -1.62
C ARG A 61 -8.15 -3.54 -2.48
N SER A 62 -8.04 -3.45 -3.79
CA SER A 62 -8.67 -4.38 -4.72
C SER A 62 -7.88 -5.69 -4.89
N ILE A 63 -6.66 -5.74 -4.39
CA ILE A 63 -5.85 -6.96 -4.52
C ILE A 63 -6.44 -8.06 -3.63
N GLU A 64 -6.67 -9.22 -4.24
CA GLU A 64 -7.15 -10.38 -3.49
C GLU A 64 -6.10 -10.80 -2.47
N GLY A 65 -6.53 -10.99 -1.24
CA GLY A 65 -5.62 -11.30 -0.14
C GLY A 65 -5.35 -10.12 0.78
N VAL A 66 -5.64 -8.89 0.33
CA VAL A 66 -5.56 -7.70 1.20
C VAL A 66 -6.83 -7.65 2.03
N ILE A 67 -6.69 -7.71 3.36
CA ILE A 67 -7.84 -7.71 4.26
C ILE A 67 -8.04 -6.38 4.96
N ASP A 68 -6.99 -5.58 5.10
CA ASP A 68 -7.11 -4.27 5.74
C ASP A 68 -5.96 -3.38 5.31
N THR A 69 -6.22 -2.08 5.26
CA THR A 69 -5.19 -1.08 4.94
C THR A 69 -5.37 0.14 5.83
N LYS A 70 -4.25 0.78 6.13
CA LYS A 70 -4.25 2.07 6.83
C LYS A 70 -3.32 2.99 6.08
N THR A 71 -3.85 4.09 5.59
CA THR A 71 -3.10 5.05 4.78
C THR A 71 -2.72 6.26 5.61
N LEU A 72 -1.43 6.61 5.57
CA LEU A 72 -0.89 7.80 6.19
C LEU A 72 -0.35 8.67 5.08
N THR A 73 -0.73 9.94 5.05
CA THR A 73 -0.24 10.85 4.03
C THR A 73 0.75 11.83 4.63
N GLY A 74 1.69 12.27 3.79
CA GLY A 74 2.65 13.26 4.22
C GLY A 74 1.99 14.61 4.46
N THR A 75 2.61 15.41 5.30
CA THR A 75 2.17 16.77 5.55
C THR A 75 3.37 17.69 5.59
N ARG A 76 3.10 18.97 5.53
CA ARG A 76 4.13 20.00 5.59
C ARG A 76 4.03 20.73 6.91
N PHE A 77 5.16 20.94 7.54
CA PHE A 77 5.25 21.75 8.77
C PHE A 77 5.85 23.10 8.47
#